data_a98a02492c7e17d965b3109170d53465
#
_entry.id   a98a02492c7e17d965b3109170d53465
#
_cell.length_a   1.000
_cell.length_b   1.000
_cell.length_c   1.000
_cell.angle_alpha   90.00
_cell.angle_beta   90.00
_cell.angle_gamma   90.00
#
_symmetry.space_group_name_H-M   'P 1'
#
loop_
_entity.id
_entity.type
_entity.pdbx_description
1 polymer ?
#
loop_
_entity_poly.entity_id
_entity_poly.type
_entity_poly.pdbx_seq_one_letter_code
_entity_poly.pdbx_strand_id
1 'polypeptide(L)'
;MFASDADFDEFKQLVLAYTQTSHSDIYLEEPEQNLFPLTQVELVCALLKNAALHEDHLFIATHSPYVLYALNNCMLGYKVKDKIPSEISELKANEDSWIDPKEVSVWEIKDGEFSSQVDEKNLTLQDADGLIRGNYFDRIMKLIMTDFSNFATFYD
;
A
#
# COMPACT_ATOMS: atom_id res chain seq x y z
N MET A 1 -14.56 -19.50 -35.58
CA MET A 1 -14.13 -20.89 -35.83
C MET A 1 -12.81 -20.80 -36.56
N PHE A 2 -11.72 -21.34 -36.03
CA PHE A 2 -10.40 -21.32 -36.67
C PHE A 2 -10.45 -22.22 -37.90
N ALA A 3 -9.81 -21.81 -38.99
CA ALA A 3 -9.87 -22.52 -40.24
C ALA A 3 -8.95 -23.77 -40.28
N SER A 4 -7.92 -23.79 -39.42
CA SER A 4 -6.98 -24.91 -39.29
C SER A 4 -6.38 -24.97 -37.90
N ASP A 5 -5.73 -26.08 -37.53
CA ASP A 5 -4.98 -26.23 -36.28
C ASP A 5 -3.79 -25.24 -36.22
N ALA A 6 -3.21 -24.92 -37.38
CA ALA A 6 -2.12 -23.94 -37.48
C ALA A 6 -2.61 -22.53 -37.10
N ASP A 7 -3.82 -22.13 -37.53
CA ASP A 7 -4.40 -20.82 -37.16
C ASP A 7 -4.68 -20.74 -35.64
N PHE A 8 -5.06 -21.85 -35.03
CA PHE A 8 -5.27 -21.92 -33.58
C PHE A 8 -3.94 -21.81 -32.81
N ASP A 9 -2.90 -22.46 -33.28
CA ASP A 9 -1.57 -22.38 -32.66
C ASP A 9 -0.96 -20.98 -32.80
N GLU A 10 -1.13 -20.33 -33.94
CA GLU A 10 -0.70 -18.94 -34.16
C GLU A 10 -1.45 -17.98 -33.21
N PHE A 11 -2.78 -18.14 -33.14
CA PHE A 11 -3.59 -17.36 -32.19
C PHE A 11 -3.16 -17.59 -30.72
N LYS A 12 -2.91 -18.83 -30.33
CA LYS A 12 -2.41 -19.18 -29.00
C LYS A 12 -1.07 -18.55 -28.71
N GLN A 13 -0.13 -18.54 -29.67
CA GLN A 13 1.16 -17.89 -29.50
C GLN A 13 1.02 -16.38 -29.39
N LEU A 14 0.11 -15.77 -30.14
CA LEU A 14 -0.21 -14.34 -30.04
C LEU A 14 -0.76 -13.99 -28.65
N VAL A 15 -1.74 -14.76 -28.16
CA VAL A 15 -2.32 -14.56 -26.83
C VAL A 15 -1.26 -14.72 -25.75
N LEU A 16 -0.40 -15.75 -25.83
CA LEU A 16 0.69 -15.94 -24.89
C LEU A 16 1.69 -14.79 -24.91
N ALA A 17 2.04 -14.26 -26.10
CA ALA A 17 2.92 -13.11 -26.23
C ALA A 17 2.33 -11.83 -25.59
N TYR A 18 1.00 -11.63 -25.70
CA TYR A 18 0.32 -10.51 -25.03
C TYR A 18 0.13 -10.69 -23.53
N THR A 19 0.09 -11.94 -23.02
CA THR A 19 -0.08 -12.25 -21.61
C THR A 19 1.24 -12.47 -20.87
N GLN A 20 2.34 -12.71 -21.59
CA GLN A 20 3.69 -12.79 -21.03
C GLN A 20 4.35 -11.41 -21.02
N THR A 21 3.78 -10.49 -20.24
CA THR A 21 4.47 -9.25 -19.88
C THR A 21 5.49 -9.55 -18.78
N SER A 22 6.67 -8.96 -18.88
CA SER A 22 7.69 -9.08 -17.83
C SER A 22 7.30 -8.37 -16.54
N HIS A 23 6.40 -7.39 -16.65
CA HIS A 23 5.82 -6.62 -15.54
C HIS A 23 4.47 -6.04 -16.00
N SER A 24 3.65 -5.65 -15.05
CA SER A 24 2.33 -5.05 -15.28
C SER A 24 2.19 -3.77 -14.45
N ASP A 25 1.42 -2.82 -14.98
CA ASP A 25 0.92 -1.68 -14.21
C ASP A 25 -0.47 -2.01 -13.69
N ILE A 26 -0.61 -2.15 -12.37
CA ILE A 26 -1.84 -2.54 -11.71
C ILE A 26 -2.44 -1.33 -11.01
N TYR A 27 -3.64 -0.93 -11.41
CA TYR A 27 -4.38 0.20 -10.84
C TYR A 27 -5.57 -0.30 -10.03
N LEU A 28 -5.59 0.01 -8.75
CA LEU A 28 -6.65 -0.38 -7.83
C LEU A 28 -7.28 0.85 -7.19
N GLU A 29 -8.59 0.97 -7.27
CA GLU A 29 -9.38 1.98 -6.60
C GLU A 29 -10.16 1.33 -5.46
N GLU A 30 -9.93 1.82 -4.23
CA GLU A 30 -10.54 1.31 -3.00
C GLU A 30 -10.56 -0.23 -2.90
N PRO A 31 -9.42 -0.91 -3.08
CA PRO A 31 -9.39 -2.37 -3.08
C PRO A 31 -9.82 -2.97 -1.73
N GLU A 32 -9.81 -2.15 -0.69
CA GLU A 32 -10.25 -2.49 0.66
C GLU A 32 -11.77 -2.39 0.88
N GLN A 33 -12.53 -1.95 -0.12
CA GLN A 33 -13.96 -1.70 0.03
C GLN A 33 -14.70 -2.96 0.52
N ASN A 34 -15.55 -2.80 1.54
CA ASN A 34 -16.30 -3.87 2.21
C ASN A 34 -15.45 -4.91 2.96
N LEU A 35 -14.17 -4.67 3.19
CA LEU A 35 -13.31 -5.53 3.98
C LEU A 35 -13.18 -5.05 5.43
N PHE A 36 -13.11 -6.00 6.36
CA PHE A 36 -12.78 -5.70 7.76
C PHE A 36 -11.31 -5.24 7.89
N PRO A 37 -10.98 -4.45 8.93
CA PRO A 37 -9.64 -3.87 9.10
C PRO A 37 -8.49 -4.88 8.99
N LEU A 38 -8.61 -6.04 9.61
CA LEU A 38 -7.57 -7.08 9.53
C LEU A 38 -7.38 -7.59 8.09
N THR A 39 -8.48 -7.84 7.38
CA THR A 39 -8.44 -8.29 5.98
C THR A 39 -7.84 -7.23 5.06
N GLN A 40 -8.00 -5.93 5.37
CA GLN A 40 -7.35 -4.84 4.63
C GLN A 40 -5.83 -4.90 4.78
N VAL A 41 -5.32 -5.19 5.99
CA VAL A 41 -3.89 -5.39 6.23
C VAL A 41 -3.36 -6.59 5.44
N GLU A 42 -4.08 -7.72 5.49
CA GLU A 42 -3.73 -8.93 4.75
C GLU A 42 -3.72 -8.70 3.22
N LEU A 43 -4.70 -7.92 2.72
CA LEU A 43 -4.76 -7.52 1.31
C LEU A 43 -3.51 -6.75 0.89
N VAL A 44 -3.09 -5.74 1.66
CA VAL A 44 -1.89 -4.95 1.35
C VAL A 44 -0.66 -5.85 1.30
N CYS A 45 -0.47 -6.73 2.29
CA CYS A 45 0.63 -7.68 2.30
C CYS A 45 0.62 -8.58 1.06
N ALA A 46 -0.56 -9.09 0.68
CA ALA A 46 -0.70 -9.94 -0.50
C ALA A 46 -0.39 -9.20 -1.81
N LEU A 47 -0.86 -7.95 -1.94
CA LEU A 47 -0.60 -7.12 -3.12
C LEU A 47 0.88 -6.81 -3.26
N LEU A 48 1.56 -6.38 -2.18
CA LEU A 48 2.99 -6.08 -2.20
C LEU A 48 3.83 -7.32 -2.51
N LYS A 49 3.50 -8.46 -1.90
CA LYS A 49 4.17 -9.73 -2.19
C LYS A 49 4.04 -10.12 -3.66
N ASN A 50 2.84 -10.01 -4.24
CA ASN A 50 2.62 -10.37 -5.64
C ASN A 50 3.34 -9.39 -6.59
N ALA A 51 3.26 -8.09 -6.32
CA ALA A 51 3.97 -7.08 -7.12
C ALA A 51 5.48 -7.32 -7.13
N ALA A 52 6.09 -7.62 -5.97
CA ALA A 52 7.50 -7.93 -5.86
C ALA A 52 7.92 -9.19 -6.64
N LEU A 53 7.06 -10.22 -6.68
CA LEU A 53 7.34 -11.48 -7.41
C LEU A 53 7.36 -11.30 -8.92
N HIS A 54 6.63 -10.32 -9.44
CA HIS A 54 6.44 -10.10 -10.87
C HIS A 54 7.10 -8.80 -11.38
N GLU A 55 7.78 -8.06 -10.49
CA GLU A 55 8.32 -6.73 -10.77
C GLU A 55 7.23 -5.76 -11.28
N ASP A 56 5.99 -5.90 -10.75
CA ASP A 56 4.84 -5.11 -11.16
C ASP A 56 4.85 -3.72 -10.50
N HIS A 57 4.32 -2.73 -11.18
CA HIS A 57 3.99 -1.44 -10.59
C HIS A 57 2.57 -1.46 -10.03
N LEU A 58 2.42 -1.00 -8.79
CA LEU A 58 1.15 -1.01 -8.08
C LEU A 58 0.72 0.42 -7.73
N PHE A 59 -0.45 0.81 -8.22
CA PHE A 59 -1.10 2.09 -7.93
C PHE A 59 -2.38 1.82 -7.12
N ILE A 60 -2.44 2.34 -5.91
CA ILE A 60 -3.59 2.16 -5.01
C ILE A 60 -4.16 3.54 -4.66
N ALA A 61 -5.42 3.78 -5.02
CA ALA A 61 -6.21 4.87 -4.47
C ALA A 61 -7.05 4.33 -3.30
N THR A 62 -6.92 4.92 -2.12
CA THR A 62 -7.56 4.41 -0.90
C THR A 62 -8.07 5.53 0.00
N HIS A 63 -9.18 5.28 0.70
CA HIS A 63 -9.67 6.08 1.81
C HIS A 63 -9.49 5.40 3.17
N SER A 64 -8.72 4.30 3.23
CA SER A 64 -8.51 3.54 4.45
C SER A 64 -7.20 3.89 5.17
N PRO A 65 -7.26 4.27 6.46
CA PRO A 65 -6.07 4.40 7.28
C PRO A 65 -5.33 3.06 7.45
N TYR A 66 -6.06 1.94 7.44
CA TYR A 66 -5.47 0.61 7.63
C TYR A 66 -4.56 0.21 6.47
N VAL A 67 -4.92 0.59 5.25
CA VAL A 67 -4.07 0.39 4.06
C VAL A 67 -2.75 1.17 4.21
N LEU A 68 -2.81 2.45 4.63
CA LEU A 68 -1.61 3.26 4.85
C LEU A 68 -0.74 2.73 5.99
N TYR A 69 -1.36 2.31 7.10
CA TYR A 69 -0.60 1.76 8.23
C TYR A 69 0.03 0.42 7.89
N ALA A 70 -0.67 -0.44 7.15
CA ALA A 70 -0.12 -1.71 6.69
C ALA A 70 1.09 -1.50 5.75
N LEU A 71 0.97 -0.59 4.78
CA LEU A 71 2.07 -0.22 3.89
C LEU A 71 3.26 0.33 4.69
N ASN A 72 3.00 1.23 5.64
CA ASN A 72 4.05 1.81 6.48
C ASN A 72 4.77 0.76 7.33
N ASN A 73 4.04 -0.25 7.82
CA ASN A 73 4.63 -1.38 8.53
C ASN A 73 5.50 -2.24 7.62
N CYS A 74 5.08 -2.49 6.37
CA CYS A 74 5.91 -3.22 5.40
C CYS A 74 7.20 -2.46 5.06
N MET A 75 7.13 -1.13 4.91
CA MET A 75 8.30 -0.28 4.71
C MET A 75 9.23 -0.26 5.92
N LEU A 76 8.68 -0.15 7.13
CA LEU A 76 9.47 -0.21 8.36
C LEU A 76 10.12 -1.58 8.55
N GLY A 77 9.39 -2.68 8.29
CA GLY A 77 9.89 -4.04 8.32
C GLY A 77 11.15 -4.20 7.45
N TYR A 78 11.10 -3.68 6.21
CA TYR A 78 12.26 -3.67 5.32
C TYR A 78 13.47 -2.94 5.92
N LYS A 79 13.26 -1.77 6.52
CA LYS A 79 14.34 -0.97 7.12
C LYS A 79 15.00 -1.64 8.32
N VAL A 80 14.25 -2.44 9.06
CA VAL A 80 14.76 -3.08 10.30
C VAL A 80 15.01 -4.56 10.18
N LYS A 81 14.85 -5.15 8.98
CA LYS A 81 14.93 -6.60 8.73
C LYS A 81 16.18 -7.26 9.33
N ASP A 82 17.33 -6.59 9.22
CA ASP A 82 18.62 -7.11 9.71
C ASP A 82 18.81 -6.90 11.23
N LYS A 83 17.91 -6.16 11.88
CA LYS A 83 17.95 -5.88 13.31
C LYS A 83 16.95 -6.72 14.12
N ILE A 84 16.03 -7.42 13.44
CA ILE A 84 15.03 -8.26 14.10
C ILE A 84 15.69 -9.55 14.54
N PRO A 85 15.69 -9.85 15.86
CA PRO A 85 16.20 -11.11 16.36
C PRO A 85 15.49 -12.31 15.73
N SER A 86 16.23 -13.39 15.48
CA SER A 86 15.69 -14.61 14.87
C SER A 86 14.60 -15.29 15.70
N GLU A 87 14.62 -15.04 17.01
CA GLU A 87 13.69 -15.60 17.98
C GLU A 87 12.29 -14.98 17.88
N ILE A 88 12.17 -13.79 17.25
CA ILE A 88 10.88 -13.08 17.09
C ILE A 88 10.30 -13.38 15.71
N SER A 89 9.93 -14.66 15.50
CA SER A 89 9.37 -15.12 14.22
C SER A 89 8.04 -14.43 13.83
N GLU A 90 7.26 -14.00 14.82
CA GLU A 90 5.96 -13.35 14.58
C GLU A 90 6.10 -12.04 13.78
N LEU A 91 7.16 -11.26 14.03
CA LEU A 91 7.43 -10.04 13.27
C LEU A 91 7.82 -10.31 11.81
N LYS A 92 8.30 -11.52 11.51
CA LYS A 92 8.71 -11.95 10.18
C LYS A 92 7.62 -12.68 9.40
N ALA A 93 6.43 -12.84 9.98
CA ALA A 93 5.34 -13.59 9.35
C ALA A 93 4.97 -13.07 7.94
N ASN A 94 5.18 -11.78 7.68
CA ASN A 94 4.89 -11.13 6.41
C ASN A 94 6.15 -10.52 5.76
N GLU A 95 7.33 -11.07 6.00
CA GLU A 95 8.59 -10.52 5.45
C GLU A 95 8.62 -10.47 3.92
N ASP A 96 7.90 -11.36 3.25
CA ASP A 96 7.74 -11.39 1.79
C ASP A 96 7.00 -10.16 1.22
N SER A 97 6.29 -9.40 2.08
CA SER A 97 5.60 -8.17 1.72
C SER A 97 6.39 -6.90 2.02
N TRP A 98 7.59 -7.02 2.58
CA TRP A 98 8.41 -5.86 2.93
C TRP A 98 9.00 -5.20 1.69
N ILE A 99 8.87 -3.88 1.62
CA ILE A 99 9.27 -3.06 0.46
C ILE A 99 10.20 -1.94 0.89
N ASP A 100 11.21 -1.65 0.06
CA ASP A 100 12.08 -0.48 0.28
C ASP A 100 11.24 0.80 0.21
N PRO A 101 11.24 1.66 1.25
CA PRO A 101 10.53 2.93 1.21
C PRO A 101 10.88 3.82 0.02
N LYS A 102 12.05 3.63 -0.59
CA LYS A 102 12.48 4.39 -1.78
C LYS A 102 11.72 4.00 -3.05
N GLU A 103 11.10 2.84 -3.06
CA GLU A 103 10.27 2.34 -4.17
C GLU A 103 8.81 2.75 -4.02
N VAL A 104 8.47 3.47 -2.94
CA VAL A 104 7.11 3.89 -2.61
C VAL A 104 6.98 5.40 -2.71
N SER A 105 5.95 5.87 -3.41
CA SER A 105 5.54 7.28 -3.45
C SER A 105 4.12 7.43 -2.93
N VAL A 106 3.91 8.37 -1.99
CA VAL A 106 2.62 8.63 -1.36
C VAL A 106 2.14 10.03 -1.68
N TRP A 107 0.89 10.14 -2.11
CA TRP A 107 0.26 11.38 -2.51
C TRP A 107 -1.11 11.52 -1.84
N GLU A 108 -1.47 12.73 -1.48
CA GLU A 108 -2.81 13.10 -1.01
C GLU A 108 -3.51 13.89 -2.13
N ILE A 109 -4.76 13.54 -2.40
CA ILE A 109 -5.60 14.33 -3.33
C ILE A 109 -6.39 15.31 -2.48
N LYS A 110 -6.16 16.60 -2.69
CA LYS A 110 -6.86 17.67 -1.99
C LYS A 110 -7.30 18.72 -3.00
N ASP A 111 -8.59 19.09 -2.95
CA ASP A 111 -9.17 20.10 -3.84
C ASP A 111 -8.95 19.83 -5.34
N GLY A 112 -8.83 18.55 -5.73
CA GLY A 112 -8.58 18.11 -7.10
C GLY A 112 -7.10 18.12 -7.51
N GLU A 113 -6.18 18.41 -6.61
CA GLU A 113 -4.75 18.44 -6.87
C GLU A 113 -4.01 17.32 -6.11
N PHE A 114 -3.00 16.74 -6.75
CA PHE A 114 -2.08 15.81 -6.11
C PHE A 114 -1.04 16.58 -5.30
N SER A 115 -0.87 16.22 -4.03
CA SER A 115 0.14 16.80 -3.17
C SER A 115 0.88 15.73 -2.37
N SER A 116 2.19 15.83 -2.34
CA SER A 116 3.04 15.10 -1.39
C SER A 116 3.30 15.92 -0.12
N GLN A 117 2.79 17.15 -0.04
CA GLN A 117 2.96 18.06 1.08
C GLN A 117 1.76 18.04 2.01
N VAL A 118 2.02 18.07 3.32
CA VAL A 118 0.99 17.97 4.36
C VAL A 118 0.40 19.33 4.74
N ASP A 119 1.22 20.38 4.71
CA ASP A 119 0.84 21.73 5.14
C ASP A 119 1.69 22.83 4.51
N GLU A 120 1.39 24.11 4.89
CA GLU A 120 2.10 25.30 4.45
C GLU A 120 3.59 25.33 4.91
N LYS A 121 4.03 24.41 5.77
CA LYS A 121 5.41 24.31 6.26
C LYS A 121 6.29 23.40 5.40
N ASN A 122 5.82 22.98 4.24
CA ASN A 122 6.53 22.07 3.33
C ASN A 122 6.87 20.70 3.97
N LEU A 123 6.10 20.27 4.98
CA LEU A 123 6.22 18.91 5.50
C LEU A 123 5.68 17.94 4.45
N THR A 124 6.41 16.89 4.18
CA THR A 124 6.03 15.85 3.22
C THR A 124 5.28 14.70 3.91
N LEU A 125 4.42 14.01 3.15
CA LEU A 125 3.72 12.80 3.63
C LEU A 125 4.70 11.70 4.01
N GLN A 126 5.85 11.64 3.34
CA GLN A 126 6.94 10.73 3.69
C GLN A 126 8.08 11.53 4.32
N ASP A 127 8.63 11.01 5.41
CA ASP A 127 9.80 11.58 6.07
C ASP A 127 11.10 11.30 5.29
N ALA A 128 12.24 11.77 5.82
CA ALA A 128 13.54 11.55 5.20
C ALA A 128 13.93 10.06 5.05
N ASP A 129 13.30 9.21 5.82
CA ASP A 129 13.46 7.77 5.77
C ASP A 129 12.48 7.08 4.79
N GLY A 130 11.60 7.83 4.16
CA GLY A 130 10.57 7.37 3.25
C GLY A 130 9.31 6.83 3.94
N LEU A 131 9.24 6.87 5.29
CA LEU A 131 8.08 6.39 6.03
C LEU A 131 6.94 7.41 6.02
N ILE A 132 5.71 6.92 5.96
CA ILE A 132 4.51 7.77 5.94
C ILE A 132 4.31 8.42 7.31
N ARG A 133 4.20 9.75 7.33
CA ARG A 133 4.03 10.56 8.53
C ARG A 133 3.00 11.66 8.29
N GLY A 134 2.27 12.01 9.36
CA GLY A 134 1.41 13.19 9.37
C GLY A 134 0.31 13.19 8.30
N ASN A 135 -0.13 12.02 7.85
CA ASN A 135 -1.19 11.89 6.86
C ASN A 135 -2.53 12.45 7.37
N TYR A 136 -3.50 12.60 6.46
CA TYR A 136 -4.82 13.15 6.78
C TYR A 136 -5.52 12.37 7.91
N PHE A 137 -5.46 11.03 7.89
CA PHE A 137 -6.15 10.20 8.90
C PHE A 137 -5.58 10.41 10.30
N ASP A 138 -4.25 10.53 10.44
CA ASP A 138 -3.61 10.83 11.73
C ASP A 138 -4.06 12.19 12.27
N ARG A 139 -4.18 13.20 11.40
CA ARG A 139 -4.65 14.53 11.77
C ARG A 139 -6.10 14.51 12.27
N ILE A 140 -6.99 13.81 11.56
CA ILE A 140 -8.40 13.68 11.96
C ILE A 140 -8.53 12.85 13.22
N MET A 141 -7.80 11.74 13.34
CA MET A 141 -7.81 10.93 14.55
C MET A 141 -7.39 11.73 15.78
N LYS A 142 -6.33 12.53 15.65
CA LYS A 142 -5.86 13.41 16.73
C LYS A 142 -6.92 14.43 17.13
N LEU A 143 -7.65 15.02 16.16
CA LEU A 143 -8.74 15.96 16.43
C LEU A 143 -9.85 15.26 17.24
N ILE A 144 -10.35 14.12 16.76
CA ILE A 144 -11.40 13.34 17.42
C ILE A 144 -10.99 12.95 18.86
N MET A 145 -9.76 12.47 19.04
CA MET A 145 -9.26 12.08 20.37
C MET A 145 -9.09 13.26 21.30
N THR A 146 -8.77 14.44 20.78
CA THR A 146 -8.71 15.68 21.58
C THR A 146 -10.10 16.07 22.08
N ASP A 147 -11.10 16.04 21.18
CA ASP A 147 -12.49 16.34 21.56
C ASP A 147 -13.01 15.33 22.61
N PHE A 148 -12.75 14.03 22.38
CA PHE A 148 -13.10 13.00 23.36
C PHE A 148 -12.47 13.28 24.74
N SER A 149 -11.19 13.61 24.77
CA SER A 149 -10.49 13.91 26.03
C SER A 149 -11.09 15.14 26.73
N ASN A 150 -11.44 16.18 25.97
CA ASN A 150 -12.08 17.37 26.49
C ASN A 150 -13.45 17.03 27.09
N PHE A 151 -14.28 16.24 26.41
CA PHE A 151 -15.59 15.81 26.95
C PHE A 151 -15.43 14.92 28.17
N ALA A 152 -14.45 14.02 28.20
CA ALA A 152 -14.20 13.13 29.33
C ALA A 152 -13.92 13.87 30.63
N THR A 153 -13.39 15.10 30.57
CA THR A 153 -13.17 15.92 31.77
C THR A 153 -14.48 16.36 32.49
N PHE A 154 -15.62 16.24 31.82
CA PHE A 154 -16.95 16.59 32.32
C PHE A 154 -17.84 15.37 32.59
N TYR A 155 -17.27 14.16 32.49
CA TYR A 155 -18.04 12.91 32.59
C TYR A 155 -18.24 12.43 34.06
N ASP A 156 -17.56 13.00 35.05
CA ASP A 156 -17.65 12.65 36.48
C ASP A 156 -18.92 13.19 37.15
#